data_ab6195de196d6951df6d793a64943252
#
_entry.id   ab6195de196d6951df6d793a64943252
#
_cell.length_a   1.000
_cell.length_b   1.000
_cell.length_c   1.000
_cell.angle_alpha   90.00
_cell.angle_beta   90.00
_cell.angle_gamma   90.00
#
_symmetry.space_group_name_H-M   'P 1'
#
loop_
_entity.id
_entity.type
_entity.pdbx_description
1 polymer ?
#
loop_
_entity_poly.entity_id
_entity_poly.type
_entity_poly.pdbx_seq_one_letter_code
_entity_poly.pdbx_strand_id
1 'polypeptide(L)' 'MGQPKVTIAELRARHDKMTQVQLAELVGVRPQTINAWEKDITVIKGEHLLKLCKILGTTASDLLGV' A
#
# COMPACT_ATOMS: atom_id res chain seq x y z
N MET A 1 6.13 -19.97 1.76
CA MET A 1 5.45 -18.71 1.47
C MET A 1 6.26 -17.55 1.97
N GLY A 2 6.43 -16.53 1.14
CA GLY A 2 7.18 -15.36 1.53
C GLY A 2 6.38 -14.43 2.42
N GLN A 3 7.08 -13.61 3.17
CA GLN A 3 6.46 -12.52 3.91
C GLN A 3 6.75 -11.22 3.17
N PRO A 4 5.85 -10.22 3.26
CA PRO A 4 6.11 -8.92 2.65
C PRO A 4 7.43 -8.34 3.17
N LYS A 5 8.24 -7.81 2.26
CA LYS A 5 9.50 -7.16 2.61
C LYS A 5 9.27 -5.77 3.18
N VAL A 6 8.17 -5.15 2.80
CA VAL A 6 7.76 -3.83 3.28
C VAL A 6 6.26 -3.84 3.49
N THR A 7 5.78 -2.93 4.32
CA THR A 7 4.35 -2.72 4.53
C THR A 7 3.96 -1.34 4.00
N ILE A 8 2.67 -1.17 3.73
CA ILE A 8 2.14 0.13 3.31
C ILE A 8 2.42 1.18 4.39
N ALA A 9 2.25 0.82 5.65
CA ALA A 9 2.51 1.75 6.76
C ALA A 9 3.97 2.22 6.80
N GLU A 10 4.92 1.30 6.59
CA GLU A 10 6.34 1.66 6.52
C GLU A 10 6.62 2.61 5.35
N LEU A 11 6.05 2.32 4.19
CA LEU A 11 6.24 3.15 3.00
C LEU A 11 5.64 4.53 3.18
N ARG A 12 4.46 4.62 3.80
CA ARG A 12 3.85 5.91 4.14
C ARG A 12 4.77 6.73 5.05
N ALA A 13 5.34 6.09 6.05
CA ALA A 13 6.24 6.76 6.99
C ALA A 13 7.47 7.34 6.29
N ARG A 14 7.96 6.68 5.25
CA ARG A 14 9.11 7.14 4.46
C ARG A 14 8.78 8.29 3.50
N HIS A 15 7.48 8.53 3.24
CA HIS A 15 7.01 9.59 2.37
C HIS A 15 6.46 10.76 3.20
N ASP A 16 7.34 11.43 3.95
CA ASP A 16 7.00 12.59 4.78
C ASP A 16 5.87 12.32 5.75
N LYS A 17 5.87 11.12 6.35
CA LYS A 17 4.85 10.70 7.31
C LYS A 17 3.44 10.78 6.73
N MET A 18 3.28 10.37 5.49
CA MET A 18 1.99 10.38 4.81
C MET A 18 0.93 9.65 5.63
N THR A 19 -0.25 10.26 5.76
CA THR A 19 -1.37 9.64 6.48
C THR A 19 -2.15 8.69 5.59
N GLN A 20 -2.99 7.83 6.19
CA GLN A 20 -3.89 6.98 5.42
C GLN A 20 -4.84 7.80 4.55
N VAL A 21 -5.31 8.95 5.07
CA VAL A 21 -6.19 9.85 4.32
C VAL A 21 -5.48 10.40 3.09
N GLN A 22 -4.24 10.85 3.25
CA GLN A 22 -3.46 11.38 2.12
C GLN A 22 -3.23 10.32 1.05
N LEU A 23 -2.85 9.11 1.46
CA LEU A 23 -2.63 8.02 0.52
C LEU A 23 -3.94 7.64 -0.18
N ALA A 24 -5.03 7.57 0.56
CA ALA A 24 -6.35 7.25 0.01
C ALA A 24 -6.76 8.23 -1.08
N GLU A 25 -6.52 9.53 -0.88
CA GLU A 25 -6.79 10.56 -1.88
C GLU A 25 -5.97 10.34 -3.15
N LEU A 26 -4.69 10.00 -3.00
CA LEU A 26 -3.81 9.76 -4.14
C LEU A 26 -4.20 8.53 -4.93
N VAL A 27 -4.66 7.48 -4.26
CA VAL A 27 -5.08 6.23 -4.91
C VAL A 27 -6.51 6.35 -5.46
N GLY A 28 -7.34 7.17 -4.83
CA GLY A 28 -8.75 7.32 -5.21
C GLY A 28 -9.67 6.34 -4.50
N VAL A 29 -9.35 6.02 -3.24
CA VAL A 29 -10.14 5.12 -2.40
C VAL A 29 -10.39 5.76 -1.05
N ARG A 30 -11.15 5.10 -0.20
CA ARG A 30 -11.42 5.58 1.16
C ARG A 30 -10.29 5.21 2.13
N PRO A 31 -10.08 5.98 3.20
CA PRO A 31 -9.07 5.63 4.20
C PRO A 31 -9.26 4.25 4.82
N GLN A 32 -10.51 3.82 5.00
CA GLN A 32 -10.83 2.48 5.50
C GLN A 32 -10.26 1.39 4.59
N THR A 33 -10.26 1.64 3.28
CA THR A 33 -9.70 0.72 2.30
C THR A 33 -8.19 0.59 2.48
N ILE A 34 -7.49 1.71 2.68
CA ILE A 34 -6.06 1.68 2.97
C ILE A 34 -5.78 0.89 4.24
N ASN A 35 -6.58 1.13 5.28
CA ASN A 35 -6.44 0.40 6.55
C ASN A 35 -6.62 -1.12 6.35
N ALA A 36 -7.60 -1.52 5.53
CA ALA A 36 -7.83 -2.93 5.23
C ALA A 36 -6.61 -3.55 4.52
N TRP A 37 -6.01 -2.83 3.57
CA TRP A 37 -4.82 -3.30 2.86
C TRP A 37 -3.61 -3.41 3.80
N GLU A 38 -3.50 -2.52 4.79
CA GLU A 38 -2.41 -2.58 5.77
C GLU A 38 -2.55 -3.79 6.70
N LYS A 39 -3.78 -4.22 6.94
CA LYS A 39 -4.02 -5.43 7.72
C LYS A 39 -3.82 -6.70 6.90
N ASP A 40 -4.19 -6.68 5.63
CA ASP A 40 -4.09 -7.83 4.73
C ASP A 40 -3.94 -7.34 3.29
N ILE A 41 -2.70 -7.30 2.82
CA ILE A 41 -2.39 -6.83 1.47
C ILE A 41 -2.99 -7.72 0.39
N THR A 42 -3.33 -8.97 0.71
CA THR A 42 -3.85 -9.91 -0.29
C THR A 42 -5.24 -9.53 -0.79
N VAL A 43 -5.96 -8.65 -0.10
CA VAL A 43 -7.30 -8.22 -0.53
C VAL A 43 -7.26 -7.09 -1.57
N ILE A 44 -6.08 -6.53 -1.86
CA ILE A 44 -5.95 -5.45 -2.83
C ILE A 44 -6.17 -5.96 -4.25
N LYS A 45 -6.89 -5.18 -5.07
CA LYS A 45 -7.09 -5.51 -6.49
C LYS A 45 -5.89 -5.05 -7.31
N GLY A 46 -5.64 -5.73 -8.44
CA GLY A 46 -4.50 -5.47 -9.29
C GLY A 46 -4.35 -4.02 -9.72
N GLU A 47 -5.44 -3.38 -10.12
CA GLU A 47 -5.42 -1.98 -10.56
C GLU A 47 -4.99 -1.02 -9.43
N HIS A 48 -5.46 -1.27 -8.21
CA HIS A 48 -5.06 -0.49 -7.05
C HIS A 48 -3.62 -0.79 -6.64
N LEU A 49 -3.22 -2.04 -6.76
CA LEU A 49 -1.85 -2.45 -6.45
C LEU A 49 -0.84 -1.74 -7.35
N LEU A 50 -1.11 -1.66 -8.65
CA LEU A 50 -0.23 -0.95 -9.59
C LEU A 50 -0.12 0.53 -9.26
N LYS A 51 -1.24 1.16 -8.97
CA LYS A 51 -1.28 2.57 -8.57
C LYS A 51 -0.50 2.81 -7.29
N LEU A 52 -0.73 1.97 -6.31
CA LEU A 52 -0.07 2.05 -5.01
C LEU A 52 1.45 1.91 -5.15
N CYS A 53 1.90 0.97 -5.96
CA CYS A 53 3.32 0.77 -6.21
C CYS A 53 3.98 2.00 -6.82
N LYS A 54 3.30 2.65 -7.77
CA LYS A 54 3.80 3.87 -8.39
C LYS A 54 3.90 5.02 -7.40
N ILE A 55 2.86 5.18 -6.58
CA ILE A 55 2.80 6.28 -5.59
C ILE A 55 3.88 6.10 -4.52
N LEU A 56 4.03 4.88 -4.03
CA LEU A 56 4.96 4.59 -2.92
C LEU A 56 6.36 4.19 -3.38
N GLY A 57 6.59 4.05 -4.68
CA GLY A 57 7.91 3.70 -5.21
C GLY A 57 8.35 2.29 -4.81
N THR A 58 7.44 1.34 -4.86
CA THR A 58 7.72 -0.05 -4.50
C THR A 58 7.26 -1.00 -5.60
N THR A 59 7.43 -2.29 -5.38
CA THR A 59 7.00 -3.34 -6.30
C THR A 59 5.93 -4.21 -5.67
N ALA A 60 5.12 -4.86 -6.52
CA ALA A 60 4.13 -5.81 -6.05
C ALA A 60 4.77 -6.98 -5.31
N SER A 61 5.94 -7.44 -5.77
CA SER A 61 6.68 -8.51 -5.11
C SER A 61 7.03 -8.15 -3.67
N ASP A 62 7.50 -6.92 -3.44
CA ASP A 62 7.88 -6.48 -2.10
C ASP A 62 6.66 -6.40 -1.18
N LEU A 63 5.54 -5.89 -1.68
CA LEU A 63 4.32 -5.76 -0.88
C LEU A 63 3.64 -7.09 -0.61
N LEU A 64 3.66 -8.00 -1.59
CA LEU A 64 2.97 -9.29 -1.46
C LEU A 64 3.85 -10.39 -0.87
N GLY A 65 5.15 -10.19 -0.83
CA GLY A 65 6.07 -11.19 -0.30
C GLY A 65 6.30 -12.39 -1.22
N VAL A 66 6.27 -12.16 -2.51
CA VAL A 66 6.45 -13.21 -3.51
C VAL A 66 7.70 -12.97 -4.35
#